data_79226137bea170f67fb3237151fbb652
#
_entry.id   79226137bea170f67fb3237151fbb652
#
_cell.length_a   1.000
_cell.length_b   1.000
_cell.length_c   1.000
_cell.angle_alpha   90.00
_cell.angle_beta   90.00
_cell.angle_gamma   90.00
#
_symmetry.space_group_name_H-M   'P 1'
#
loop_
_entity.id
_entity.type
_entity.pdbx_description
1 polymer ?
#
loop_
_entity_poly.entity_id
_entity_poly.type
_entity_poly.pdbx_seq_one_letter_code
_entity_poly.pdbx_strand_id
1 'polypeptide(L)'
;IANDALVTLPDGSLATMADMINTGNAMAIIGGILISVVIAFVCGTVVMYITRLIFSFRYQSKLKSYGAVWCGIALTAISYFAVFKGLKGTQVIPADWMSWMEGHIPMMLGGLLVGWSLIMSILSMLKVNILRITVLAGTFSLALAFAGNDLVNFIGVFVAGVDAYDIVRTTGDTNMLMGGLNDPVVANLLILFLSGAVMVVTLWFSKKAQSVSDTEINLARQDVGVERFGSTSASRAIVRATINCNKNYEKYTPERIQRFIASRFVPVANAKDKAPFDLIRATVNLTVASLLISMATSLQLPLSTTYVTFMVAMGSSLSDRAWGRESAVYRITGVLTVIAGWFFTALVAFTVSFAVAVLLMWGGVFAVAGLSVLCCYLMIRSTKAHNRKLKREAEKQAEHKAVTDESSIVDRSVREITEMMNKVTTIYNQTLIGLFNEDRKLLKNMVRESEALYQVAHERKHEVLPTLLELQENYVETGHYYVQIA
;
A
#
# COMPACT_ATOMS: atom_id res chain seq x y z
N ILE A 1 15.96 31.62 -10.70
CA ILE A 1 14.83 32.16 -11.49
C ILE A 1 14.25 33.43 -10.80
N ALA A 2 14.42 33.60 -9.50
CA ALA A 2 13.85 34.76 -8.80
C ALA A 2 14.82 35.95 -8.65
N ASN A 3 16.04 35.80 -9.04
CA ASN A 3 16.99 36.91 -9.15
C ASN A 3 17.15 37.21 -10.63
N ASP A 4 16.51 38.14 -11.24
CA ASP A 4 16.71 38.72 -12.58
C ASP A 4 18.04 38.41 -13.33
N ALA A 5 18.72 37.33 -12.92
CA ALA A 5 19.88 36.76 -13.59
C ALA A 5 19.36 36.04 -14.85
N LEU A 6 19.28 36.82 -15.92
CA LEU A 6 19.05 36.35 -17.27
C LEU A 6 20.14 35.33 -17.61
N VAL A 7 19.78 34.03 -17.54
CA VAL A 7 20.66 32.95 -17.99
C VAL A 7 20.65 32.97 -19.51
N THR A 8 21.80 33.27 -20.11
CA THR A 8 21.98 33.19 -21.56
C THR A 8 22.41 31.78 -21.93
N LEU A 9 21.70 31.18 -22.90
CA LEU A 9 22.09 29.92 -23.53
C LEU A 9 23.38 30.08 -24.34
N PRO A 10 24.08 28.97 -24.68
CA PRO A 10 25.33 29.05 -25.50
C PRO A 10 25.14 29.70 -26.86
N ASP A 11 23.93 29.79 -27.37
CA ASP A 11 23.56 30.47 -28.62
C ASP A 11 23.32 31.99 -28.45
N GLY A 12 23.48 32.52 -27.24
CA GLY A 12 23.25 33.92 -26.91
C GLY A 12 21.80 34.31 -26.70
N SER A 13 20.84 33.41 -26.79
CA SER A 13 19.44 33.63 -26.46
C SER A 13 19.18 33.59 -24.95
N LEU A 14 18.13 34.28 -24.50
CA LEU A 14 17.70 34.21 -23.09
C LEU A 14 17.00 32.89 -22.83
N ALA A 15 17.49 32.17 -21.81
CA ALA A 15 16.85 30.91 -21.39
C ALA A 15 15.40 31.14 -20.94
N THR A 16 14.49 30.39 -21.51
CA THR A 16 13.09 30.36 -21.10
C THR A 16 12.89 29.36 -19.95
N MET A 17 11.77 29.42 -19.24
CA MET A 17 11.42 28.40 -18.22
C MET A 17 11.44 26.98 -18.78
N ALA A 18 11.12 26.80 -20.06
CA ALA A 18 11.12 25.49 -20.71
C ALA A 18 12.54 24.94 -20.87
N ASP A 19 13.52 25.81 -21.08
CA ASP A 19 14.93 25.42 -21.24
C ASP A 19 15.58 25.04 -19.89
N MET A 20 15.05 25.60 -18.79
CA MET A 20 15.53 25.34 -17.42
C MET A 20 14.91 24.07 -16.80
N ILE A 21 13.77 23.61 -17.29
CA ILE A 21 13.08 22.44 -16.77
C ILE A 21 13.30 21.28 -17.74
N ASN A 22 13.91 20.20 -17.27
CA ASN A 22 14.01 18.97 -18.07
C ASN A 22 12.64 18.28 -18.15
N THR A 23 11.76 18.80 -19.02
CA THR A 23 10.40 18.32 -19.21
C THR A 23 10.36 16.87 -19.68
N GLY A 24 11.35 16.43 -20.47
CA GLY A 24 11.48 15.05 -20.93
C GLY A 24 11.63 14.07 -19.77
N ASN A 25 12.56 14.35 -18.87
CA ASN A 25 12.75 13.53 -17.66
C ASN A 25 11.54 13.57 -16.73
N ALA A 26 10.92 14.74 -16.54
CA ALA A 26 9.72 14.86 -15.71
C ALA A 26 8.56 13.99 -16.25
N MET A 27 8.32 14.03 -17.56
CA MET A 27 7.30 13.21 -18.22
C MET A 27 7.65 11.72 -18.18
N ALA A 28 8.92 11.35 -18.32
CA ALA A 28 9.38 9.97 -18.17
C ALA A 28 9.15 9.43 -16.76
N ILE A 29 9.42 10.25 -15.73
CA ILE A 29 9.17 9.91 -14.33
C ILE A 29 7.68 9.70 -14.07
N ILE A 30 6.84 10.65 -14.46
CA ILE A 30 5.37 10.54 -14.28
C ILE A 30 4.83 9.31 -15.04
N GLY A 31 5.23 9.13 -16.28
CA GLY A 31 4.83 7.98 -17.10
C GLY A 31 5.30 6.65 -16.50
N GLY A 32 6.54 6.58 -16.02
CA GLY A 32 7.10 5.40 -15.35
C GLY A 32 6.33 5.01 -14.09
N ILE A 33 5.99 6.00 -13.24
CA ILE A 33 5.17 5.76 -12.04
C ILE A 33 3.78 5.21 -12.41
N LEU A 34 3.11 5.81 -13.40
CA LEU A 34 1.78 5.37 -13.84
C LEU A 34 1.81 3.94 -14.42
N ILE A 35 2.78 3.65 -15.27
CA ILE A 35 2.94 2.33 -15.89
C ILE A 35 3.29 1.29 -14.82
N SER A 36 4.11 1.62 -13.83
CA SER A 36 4.49 0.70 -12.75
C SER A 36 3.29 0.21 -11.94
N VAL A 37 2.28 1.06 -11.73
CA VAL A 37 1.02 0.72 -11.06
C VAL A 37 0.27 -0.38 -11.81
N VAL A 38 0.16 -0.23 -13.14
CA VAL A 38 -0.53 -1.21 -14.00
C VAL A 38 0.26 -2.52 -14.06
N ILE A 39 1.57 -2.45 -14.28
CA ILE A 39 2.45 -3.64 -14.34
C ILE A 39 2.37 -4.41 -13.01
N ALA A 40 2.45 -3.72 -11.87
CA ALA A 40 2.38 -4.34 -10.56
C ALA A 40 1.05 -5.10 -10.34
N PHE A 41 -0.07 -4.48 -10.70
CA PHE A 41 -1.38 -5.11 -10.62
C PHE A 41 -1.47 -6.36 -11.51
N VAL A 42 -1.06 -6.26 -12.76
CA VAL A 42 -1.10 -7.37 -13.72
C VAL A 42 -0.18 -8.51 -13.27
N CYS A 43 1.05 -8.21 -12.86
CA CYS A 43 2.00 -9.22 -12.37
C CYS A 43 1.46 -9.93 -11.12
N GLY A 44 0.94 -9.18 -10.14
CA GLY A 44 0.32 -9.76 -8.95
C GLY A 44 -0.85 -10.68 -9.29
N THR A 45 -1.71 -10.25 -10.22
CA THR A 45 -2.86 -11.04 -10.69
C THR A 45 -2.41 -12.32 -11.39
N VAL A 46 -1.50 -12.23 -12.36
CA VAL A 46 -1.06 -13.37 -13.18
C VAL A 46 -0.30 -14.40 -12.34
N VAL A 47 0.68 -13.96 -11.54
CA VAL A 47 1.48 -14.86 -10.71
C VAL A 47 0.59 -15.57 -9.67
N MET A 48 -0.33 -14.85 -9.05
CA MET A 48 -1.25 -15.46 -8.09
C MET A 48 -2.21 -16.45 -8.77
N TYR A 49 -2.73 -16.12 -9.94
CA TYR A 49 -3.59 -17.01 -10.71
C TYR A 49 -2.90 -18.33 -11.04
N ILE A 50 -1.67 -18.25 -11.56
CA ILE A 50 -0.85 -19.44 -11.87
C ILE A 50 -0.59 -20.24 -10.58
N THR A 51 -0.25 -19.57 -9.51
CA THR A 51 0.00 -20.19 -8.21
C THR A 51 -1.24 -20.96 -7.71
N ARG A 52 -2.45 -20.40 -7.84
CA ARG A 52 -3.70 -21.08 -7.48
C ARG A 52 -4.05 -22.25 -8.39
N LEU A 53 -3.76 -22.17 -9.65
CA LEU A 53 -3.90 -23.32 -10.55
C LEU A 53 -3.04 -24.51 -10.10
N ILE A 54 -1.85 -24.24 -9.53
CA ILE A 54 -0.95 -25.28 -9.02
C ILE A 54 -1.41 -25.76 -7.64
N PHE A 55 -1.58 -24.85 -6.67
CA PHE A 55 -1.74 -25.21 -5.25
C PHE A 55 -3.19 -25.25 -4.77
N SER A 56 -4.13 -24.52 -5.36
CA SER A 56 -5.50 -24.33 -4.84
C SER A 56 -5.54 -23.84 -3.37
N PHE A 57 -6.70 -23.65 -2.77
CA PHE A 57 -6.83 -23.30 -1.35
C PHE A 57 -6.50 -24.46 -0.41
N ARG A 58 -6.60 -25.72 -0.87
CA ARG A 58 -6.20 -26.93 -0.12
C ARG A 58 -4.73 -27.30 -0.44
N TYR A 59 -3.82 -26.36 -0.22
CA TYR A 59 -2.44 -26.50 -0.67
C TYR A 59 -1.58 -27.48 0.15
N GLN A 60 -1.99 -27.89 1.36
CA GLN A 60 -1.16 -28.67 2.27
C GLN A 60 -0.66 -30.00 1.68
N SER A 61 -1.50 -30.72 0.94
CA SER A 61 -1.11 -31.98 0.30
C SER A 61 -0.12 -31.77 -0.84
N LYS A 62 -0.34 -30.75 -1.66
CA LYS A 62 0.52 -30.42 -2.81
C LYS A 62 1.83 -29.74 -2.39
N LEU A 63 1.80 -29.04 -1.25
CA LEU A 63 3.00 -28.43 -0.68
C LEU A 63 4.07 -29.44 -0.36
N LYS A 64 3.68 -30.66 0.07
CA LYS A 64 4.63 -31.77 0.31
C LYS A 64 5.35 -32.22 -0.97
N SER A 65 4.69 -32.17 -2.13
CA SER A 65 5.28 -32.66 -3.39
C SER A 65 6.00 -31.57 -4.19
N TYR A 66 5.41 -30.38 -4.31
CA TYR A 66 5.91 -29.30 -5.16
C TYR A 66 6.38 -28.06 -4.38
N GLY A 67 6.10 -27.99 -3.07
CA GLY A 67 6.37 -26.83 -2.25
C GLY A 67 7.84 -26.44 -2.19
N ALA A 68 8.74 -27.42 -2.11
CA ALA A 68 10.18 -27.17 -2.04
C ALA A 68 10.70 -26.49 -3.32
N VAL A 69 10.27 -26.97 -4.49
CA VAL A 69 10.65 -26.38 -5.78
C VAL A 69 10.04 -25.00 -5.95
N TRP A 70 8.77 -24.82 -5.57
CA TRP A 70 8.09 -23.54 -5.65
C TRP A 70 8.71 -22.47 -4.74
N CYS A 71 9.01 -22.83 -3.48
CA CYS A 71 9.78 -21.98 -2.56
C CYS A 71 11.20 -21.74 -3.08
N GLY A 72 11.81 -22.73 -3.71
CA GLY A 72 13.11 -22.63 -4.36
C GLY A 72 13.10 -21.59 -5.49
N ILE A 73 12.08 -21.58 -6.34
CA ILE A 73 11.89 -20.56 -7.39
C ILE A 73 11.77 -19.17 -6.77
N ALA A 74 10.92 -19.00 -5.76
CA ALA A 74 10.74 -17.72 -5.07
C ALA A 74 12.05 -17.22 -4.44
N LEU A 75 12.77 -18.08 -3.72
CA LEU A 75 14.03 -17.72 -3.07
C LEU A 75 15.17 -17.47 -4.08
N THR A 76 15.20 -18.19 -5.20
CA THR A 76 16.14 -17.92 -6.28
C THR A 76 15.93 -16.54 -6.87
N ALA A 77 14.67 -16.20 -7.16
CA ALA A 77 14.31 -14.89 -7.66
C ALA A 77 14.66 -13.79 -6.66
N ILE A 78 14.32 -13.96 -5.39
CA ILE A 78 14.68 -13.05 -4.31
C ILE A 78 16.20 -12.88 -4.21
N SER A 79 16.97 -13.98 -4.19
CA SER A 79 18.43 -13.93 -4.08
C SER A 79 19.06 -13.22 -5.27
N TYR A 80 18.58 -13.50 -6.48
CA TYR A 80 19.09 -12.84 -7.68
C TYR A 80 18.87 -11.32 -7.64
N PHE A 81 17.66 -10.88 -7.36
CA PHE A 81 17.35 -9.45 -7.42
C PHE A 81 17.84 -8.69 -6.19
N ALA A 82 17.67 -9.24 -4.98
CA ALA A 82 18.06 -8.56 -3.76
C ALA A 82 19.59 -8.49 -3.61
N VAL A 83 20.29 -9.60 -3.86
CA VAL A 83 21.75 -9.66 -3.67
C VAL A 83 22.48 -9.17 -4.91
N PHE A 84 22.15 -9.73 -6.06
CA PHE A 84 22.88 -9.46 -7.30
C PHE A 84 22.63 -8.07 -7.86
N LYS A 85 21.37 -7.76 -8.08
CA LYS A 85 20.97 -6.47 -8.66
C LYS A 85 20.95 -5.36 -7.63
N GLY A 86 20.53 -5.66 -6.40
CA GLY A 86 20.46 -4.69 -5.33
C GLY A 86 21.81 -4.24 -4.78
N LEU A 87 22.82 -5.11 -4.82
CA LEU A 87 24.18 -4.79 -4.36
C LEU A 87 25.15 -4.45 -5.50
N LYS A 88 24.67 -4.41 -6.74
CA LYS A 88 25.48 -3.99 -7.88
C LYS A 88 25.94 -2.56 -7.71
N GLY A 89 27.26 -2.34 -7.87
CA GLY A 89 27.87 -1.00 -7.69
C GLY A 89 28.22 -0.65 -6.24
N THR A 90 27.90 -1.52 -5.29
CA THR A 90 28.40 -1.37 -3.91
C THR A 90 29.79 -2.01 -3.77
N GLN A 91 30.56 -1.55 -2.81
CA GLN A 91 31.88 -2.15 -2.49
C GLN A 91 31.78 -3.47 -1.70
N VAL A 92 30.56 -3.97 -1.45
CA VAL A 92 30.30 -5.18 -0.68
C VAL A 92 30.70 -6.44 -1.47
N ILE A 93 30.50 -6.45 -2.77
CA ILE A 93 30.85 -7.55 -3.66
C ILE A 93 32.06 -7.12 -4.49
N PRO A 94 33.17 -7.89 -4.46
CA PRO A 94 34.35 -7.62 -5.30
C PRO A 94 33.98 -7.55 -6.79
N ALA A 95 34.61 -6.63 -7.53
CA ALA A 95 34.28 -6.40 -8.94
C ALA A 95 34.48 -7.62 -9.83
N ASP A 96 35.53 -8.43 -9.52
CA ASP A 96 35.82 -9.68 -10.24
C ASP A 96 34.70 -10.71 -10.11
N TRP A 97 34.12 -10.83 -8.94
CA TRP A 97 32.97 -11.71 -8.71
C TRP A 97 31.73 -11.20 -9.45
N MET A 98 31.51 -9.90 -9.45
CA MET A 98 30.38 -9.30 -10.14
C MET A 98 30.46 -9.53 -11.67
N SER A 99 31.63 -9.32 -12.27
CA SER A 99 31.84 -9.55 -13.69
C SER A 99 31.71 -11.03 -14.08
N TRP A 100 32.21 -11.94 -13.24
CA TRP A 100 32.03 -13.38 -13.46
C TRP A 100 30.57 -13.77 -13.42
N MET A 101 29.84 -13.25 -12.45
CA MET A 101 28.42 -13.53 -12.26
C MET A 101 27.58 -12.99 -13.40
N GLU A 102 27.88 -11.81 -13.92
CA GLU A 102 27.20 -11.23 -15.11
C GLU A 102 27.42 -12.09 -16.37
N GLY A 103 28.59 -12.69 -16.51
CA GLY A 103 28.87 -13.60 -17.63
C GLY A 103 28.19 -14.98 -17.52
N HIS A 104 27.77 -15.38 -16.31
CA HIS A 104 27.26 -16.75 -16.05
C HIS A 104 25.86 -16.77 -15.42
N ILE A 105 25.00 -15.81 -15.74
CA ILE A 105 23.65 -15.67 -15.15
C ILE A 105 22.84 -16.99 -15.21
N PRO A 106 22.73 -17.71 -16.35
CA PRO A 106 21.94 -18.93 -16.40
C PRO A 106 22.46 -20.05 -15.48
N MET A 107 23.77 -20.21 -15.41
CA MET A 107 24.42 -21.19 -14.53
C MET A 107 24.17 -20.87 -13.06
N MET A 108 24.26 -19.60 -12.71
CA MET A 108 24.02 -19.12 -11.37
C MET A 108 22.56 -19.28 -10.93
N LEU A 109 21.60 -18.88 -11.79
CA LEU A 109 20.18 -19.09 -11.51
C LEU A 109 19.85 -20.56 -11.37
N GLY A 110 20.43 -21.43 -12.21
CA GLY A 110 20.29 -22.88 -12.10
C GLY A 110 20.85 -23.42 -10.78
N GLY A 111 22.05 -22.98 -10.40
CA GLY A 111 22.69 -23.35 -9.14
C GLY A 111 21.91 -22.90 -7.92
N LEU A 112 21.43 -21.65 -7.91
CA LEU A 112 20.56 -21.12 -6.85
C LEU A 112 19.24 -21.90 -6.76
N LEU A 113 18.61 -22.20 -7.89
CA LEU A 113 17.37 -22.97 -7.94
C LEU A 113 17.53 -24.36 -7.34
N VAL A 114 18.56 -25.07 -7.74
CA VAL A 114 18.87 -26.40 -7.20
C VAL A 114 19.21 -26.30 -5.71
N GLY A 115 20.09 -25.39 -5.32
CA GLY A 115 20.50 -25.18 -3.93
C GLY A 115 19.33 -24.86 -3.03
N TRP A 116 18.51 -23.86 -3.37
CA TRP A 116 17.34 -23.51 -2.58
C TRP A 116 16.28 -24.61 -2.56
N SER A 117 16.06 -25.30 -3.66
CA SER A 117 15.11 -26.42 -3.71
C SER A 117 15.56 -27.59 -2.82
N LEU A 118 16.86 -27.89 -2.79
CA LEU A 118 17.42 -28.89 -1.88
C LEU A 118 17.29 -28.48 -0.41
N ILE A 119 17.65 -27.25 -0.07
CA ILE A 119 17.52 -26.74 1.29
C ILE A 119 16.04 -26.80 1.74
N MET A 120 15.11 -26.34 0.91
CA MET A 120 13.68 -26.38 1.22
C MET A 120 13.15 -27.81 1.32
N SER A 121 13.68 -28.76 0.53
CA SER A 121 13.33 -30.17 0.63
C SER A 121 13.77 -30.75 1.98
N ILE A 122 15.00 -30.49 2.41
CA ILE A 122 15.53 -30.94 3.70
C ILE A 122 14.70 -30.35 4.84
N LEU A 123 14.42 -29.05 4.82
CA LEU A 123 13.61 -28.39 5.84
C LEU A 123 12.18 -28.94 5.89
N SER A 124 11.60 -29.26 4.72
CA SER A 124 10.28 -29.90 4.64
C SER A 124 10.30 -31.30 5.25
N MET A 125 11.37 -32.08 5.06
CA MET A 125 11.55 -33.39 5.71
C MET A 125 11.68 -33.26 7.22
N LEU A 126 12.32 -32.21 7.71
CA LEU A 126 12.40 -31.86 9.13
C LEU A 126 11.09 -31.28 9.70
N LYS A 127 10.00 -31.31 8.94
CA LYS A 127 8.67 -30.77 9.30
C LYS A 127 8.66 -29.26 9.59
N VAL A 128 9.64 -28.52 9.11
CA VAL A 128 9.66 -27.05 9.19
C VAL A 128 8.71 -26.47 8.15
N ASN A 129 8.01 -25.40 8.52
CA ASN A 129 7.09 -24.71 7.60
C ASN A 129 7.88 -23.86 6.58
N ILE A 130 8.12 -24.44 5.39
CA ILE A 130 8.90 -23.81 4.32
C ILE A 130 8.27 -22.52 3.79
N LEU A 131 6.94 -22.40 3.81
CA LEU A 131 6.26 -21.15 3.40
C LEU A 131 6.57 -20.01 4.37
N ARG A 132 6.63 -20.30 5.68
CA ARG A 132 7.00 -19.28 6.68
C ARG A 132 8.40 -18.74 6.45
N ILE A 133 9.35 -19.63 6.12
CA ILE A 133 10.73 -19.22 5.79
C ILE A 133 10.75 -18.35 4.54
N THR A 134 10.02 -18.76 3.50
CA THR A 134 9.93 -17.98 2.25
C THR A 134 9.28 -16.62 2.46
N VAL A 135 8.24 -16.53 3.30
CA VAL A 135 7.63 -15.26 3.70
C VAL A 135 8.63 -14.36 4.43
N LEU A 136 9.40 -14.90 5.38
CA LEU A 136 10.43 -14.13 6.10
C LEU A 136 11.53 -13.63 5.16
N ALA A 137 12.01 -14.49 4.25
CA ALA A 137 12.98 -14.09 3.23
C ALA A 137 12.41 -13.03 2.27
N GLY A 138 11.15 -13.18 1.87
CA GLY A 138 10.44 -12.19 1.06
C GLY A 138 10.27 -10.85 1.78
N THR A 139 9.96 -10.86 3.07
CA THR A 139 9.88 -9.66 3.89
C THR A 139 11.23 -8.94 3.98
N PHE A 140 12.30 -9.69 4.22
CA PHE A 140 13.65 -9.14 4.22
C PHE A 140 14.02 -8.53 2.85
N SER A 141 13.74 -9.25 1.76
CA SER A 141 14.00 -8.76 0.40
C SER A 141 13.23 -7.50 0.07
N LEU A 142 11.95 -7.45 0.47
CA LEU A 142 11.12 -6.27 0.27
C LEU A 142 11.64 -5.07 1.07
N ALA A 143 12.05 -5.28 2.32
CA ALA A 143 12.65 -4.25 3.14
C ALA A 143 13.97 -3.73 2.53
N LEU A 144 14.80 -4.62 2.00
CA LEU A 144 16.04 -4.25 1.31
C LEU A 144 15.76 -3.46 0.02
N ALA A 145 14.76 -3.88 -0.75
CA ALA A 145 14.33 -3.18 -1.97
C ALA A 145 13.77 -1.78 -1.64
N PHE A 146 13.02 -1.64 -0.55
CA PHE A 146 12.54 -0.34 -0.07
C PHE A 146 13.70 0.55 0.37
N ALA A 147 14.62 0.02 1.16
CA ALA A 147 15.79 0.79 1.60
C ALA A 147 16.62 1.30 0.41
N GLY A 148 16.83 0.47 -0.61
CA GLY A 148 17.57 0.86 -1.81
C GLY A 148 16.87 1.90 -2.68
N ASN A 149 15.53 1.96 -2.66
CA ASN A 149 14.74 2.91 -3.45
C ASN A 149 14.35 4.15 -2.63
N ASP A 150 13.80 3.96 -1.44
CA ASP A 150 13.15 5.04 -0.70
C ASP A 150 14.13 5.93 0.07
N LEU A 151 15.27 5.40 0.52
CA LEU A 151 16.25 6.19 1.27
C LEU A 151 16.74 7.39 0.44
N VAL A 152 17.00 7.18 -0.84
CA VAL A 152 17.43 8.23 -1.77
C VAL A 152 16.37 9.34 -1.88
N ASN A 153 15.09 8.99 -1.87
CA ASN A 153 14.00 9.95 -1.94
C ASN A 153 13.93 10.85 -0.70
N PHE A 154 14.34 10.35 0.46
CA PHE A 154 14.30 11.11 1.71
C PHE A 154 15.55 11.97 1.92
N ILE A 155 16.74 11.46 1.61
CA ILE A 155 18.01 12.13 1.93
C ILE A 155 18.76 12.63 0.70
N GLY A 156 18.38 12.21 -0.51
CA GLY A 156 19.14 12.51 -1.73
C GLY A 156 19.34 14.00 -1.97
N VAL A 157 18.29 14.82 -1.74
CA VAL A 157 18.38 16.28 -1.89
C VAL A 157 19.35 16.88 -0.86
N PHE A 158 19.34 16.39 0.38
CA PHE A 158 20.26 16.83 1.42
C PHE A 158 21.70 16.44 1.08
N VAL A 159 21.94 15.21 0.64
CA VAL A 159 23.26 14.72 0.25
C VAL A 159 23.80 15.55 -0.94
N ALA A 160 22.98 15.74 -1.98
CA ALA A 160 23.36 16.57 -3.13
C ALA A 160 23.68 18.01 -2.72
N GLY A 161 22.97 18.56 -1.75
CA GLY A 161 23.27 19.88 -1.18
C GLY A 161 24.62 19.94 -0.44
N VAL A 162 24.95 18.89 0.31
CA VAL A 162 26.26 18.78 1.00
C VAL A 162 27.37 18.64 -0.02
N ASP A 163 27.22 17.80 -1.04
CA ASP A 163 28.19 17.59 -2.10
C ASP A 163 28.41 18.89 -2.90
N ALA A 164 27.33 19.61 -3.25
CA ALA A 164 27.42 20.91 -3.90
C ALA A 164 28.19 21.94 -3.05
N TYR A 165 27.93 21.96 -1.74
CA TYR A 165 28.65 22.84 -0.82
C TYR A 165 30.13 22.48 -0.74
N ASP A 166 30.47 21.20 -0.67
CA ASP A 166 31.86 20.76 -0.61
C ASP A 166 32.62 21.08 -1.91
N ILE A 167 31.99 20.97 -3.08
CA ILE A 167 32.54 21.38 -4.36
C ILE A 167 32.88 22.88 -4.35
N VAL A 168 31.93 23.73 -3.94
CA VAL A 168 32.15 25.18 -3.85
C VAL A 168 33.24 25.54 -2.84
N ARG A 169 33.25 24.86 -1.68
CA ARG A 169 34.26 25.08 -0.63
C ARG A 169 35.67 24.74 -1.08
N THR A 170 35.83 23.67 -1.86
CA THR A 170 37.13 23.21 -2.35
C THR A 170 37.67 24.06 -3.50
N THR A 171 36.79 24.54 -4.37
CA THR A 171 37.15 25.40 -5.52
C THR A 171 37.22 26.88 -5.17
N GLY A 172 36.50 27.33 -4.16
CA GLY A 172 36.42 28.75 -3.75
C GLY A 172 35.64 29.65 -4.72
N ASP A 173 35.07 29.08 -5.79
CA ASP A 173 34.27 29.80 -6.78
C ASP A 173 32.76 29.55 -6.55
N THR A 174 32.06 30.59 -6.13
CA THR A 174 30.61 30.56 -5.89
C THR A 174 29.76 30.55 -7.17
N ASN A 175 30.36 30.91 -8.32
CA ASN A 175 29.70 30.94 -9.62
C ASN A 175 30.01 29.72 -10.49
N MET A 176 30.64 28.69 -9.93
CA MET A 176 30.99 27.46 -10.60
C MET A 176 29.78 26.72 -11.11
N LEU A 177 29.83 26.21 -12.32
CA LEU A 177 28.82 25.30 -12.87
C LEU A 177 28.92 23.94 -12.18
N MET A 178 27.81 23.44 -11.66
CA MET A 178 27.70 22.16 -10.90
C MET A 178 27.70 20.92 -11.81
N GLY A 179 28.49 20.93 -12.90
CA GLY A 179 28.63 19.78 -13.81
C GLY A 179 29.17 18.52 -13.14
N GLY A 180 29.93 18.66 -12.05
CA GLY A 180 30.40 17.54 -11.25
C GLY A 180 29.31 16.72 -10.56
N LEU A 181 28.09 17.26 -10.43
CA LEU A 181 26.93 16.52 -9.89
C LEU A 181 26.22 15.67 -10.94
N ASN A 182 26.61 15.73 -12.23
CA ASN A 182 26.09 14.86 -13.27
C ASN A 182 26.66 13.43 -13.19
N ASP A 183 27.85 13.29 -12.60
CA ASP A 183 28.45 11.97 -12.38
C ASP A 183 27.95 11.33 -11.09
N PRO A 184 27.88 9.99 -11.03
CA PRO A 184 27.49 9.28 -9.82
C PRO A 184 28.46 9.61 -8.67
N VAL A 185 27.97 10.32 -7.67
CA VAL A 185 28.74 10.68 -6.47
C VAL A 185 28.57 9.59 -5.42
N VAL A 186 29.68 9.17 -4.81
CA VAL A 186 29.65 8.22 -3.69
C VAL A 186 29.23 8.98 -2.42
N ALA A 187 28.00 8.76 -1.98
CA ALA A 187 27.46 9.40 -0.79
C ALA A 187 28.28 9.05 0.47
N ASN A 188 28.41 10.01 1.38
CA ASN A 188 29.12 9.82 2.64
C ASN A 188 28.44 8.72 3.48
N LEU A 189 29.20 7.65 3.77
CA LEU A 189 28.71 6.47 4.51
C LEU A 189 28.14 6.83 5.89
N LEU A 190 28.70 7.83 6.57
CA LEU A 190 28.22 8.27 7.88
C LEU A 190 26.82 8.91 7.77
N ILE A 191 26.60 9.73 6.74
CA ILE A 191 25.28 10.36 6.49
C ILE A 191 24.25 9.28 6.18
N LEU A 192 24.59 8.30 5.34
CA LEU A 192 23.73 7.16 5.03
C LEU A 192 23.38 6.34 6.28
N PHE A 193 24.38 6.02 7.10
CA PHE A 193 24.18 5.27 8.33
C PHE A 193 23.27 6.01 9.33
N LEU A 194 23.54 7.29 9.58
CA LEU A 194 22.74 8.11 10.49
C LEU A 194 21.30 8.25 9.99
N SER A 195 21.12 8.48 8.70
CA SER A 195 19.78 8.58 8.09
C SER A 195 19.01 7.28 8.19
N GLY A 196 19.66 6.14 7.92
CA GLY A 196 19.09 4.81 8.10
C GLY A 196 18.71 4.53 9.55
N ALA A 197 19.56 4.91 10.50
CA ALA A 197 19.27 4.75 11.92
C ALA A 197 18.06 5.59 12.36
N VAL A 198 17.96 6.85 11.93
CA VAL A 198 16.79 7.71 12.20
C VAL A 198 15.52 7.10 11.61
N MET A 199 15.59 6.58 10.38
CA MET A 199 14.46 5.93 9.73
C MET A 199 13.99 4.70 10.51
N VAL A 200 14.89 3.81 10.94
CA VAL A 200 14.57 2.62 11.73
C VAL A 200 13.90 3.01 13.05
N VAL A 201 14.49 3.95 13.79
CA VAL A 201 13.94 4.43 15.07
C VAL A 201 12.54 5.04 14.87
N THR A 202 12.39 5.89 13.86
CA THR A 202 11.13 6.55 13.56
C THR A 202 10.04 5.55 13.20
N LEU A 203 10.31 4.58 12.34
CA LEU A 203 9.35 3.54 11.95
C LEU A 203 8.98 2.63 13.11
N TRP A 204 9.95 2.27 13.95
CA TRP A 204 9.72 1.41 15.12
C TRP A 204 8.72 2.04 16.12
N PHE A 205 8.84 3.34 16.37
CA PHE A 205 8.00 4.05 17.34
C PHE A 205 6.74 4.68 16.72
N SER A 206 6.58 4.66 15.39
CA SER A 206 5.48 5.34 14.71
C SER A 206 4.20 4.50 14.67
N LYS A 207 3.24 4.86 15.53
CA LYS A 207 1.87 4.31 15.46
C LYS A 207 1.15 4.65 14.16
N LYS A 208 1.56 5.72 13.48
CA LYS A 208 0.99 6.10 12.17
C LYS A 208 1.40 5.13 11.08
N ALA A 209 2.65 4.65 11.09
CA ALA A 209 3.13 3.65 10.15
C ALA A 209 2.35 2.32 10.30
N GLN A 210 2.05 1.92 11.52
CA GLN A 210 1.22 0.74 11.79
C GLN A 210 -0.19 0.86 11.19
N SER A 211 -0.82 2.04 11.30
CA SER A 211 -2.16 2.24 10.73
C SER A 211 -2.21 2.17 9.19
N VAL A 212 -1.10 2.46 8.50
CA VAL A 212 -0.99 2.26 7.05
C VAL A 212 -0.97 0.77 6.71
N SER A 213 -0.18 -0.02 7.45
CA SER A 213 -0.13 -1.47 7.30
C SER A 213 -1.50 -2.12 7.54
N ASP A 214 -2.23 -1.67 8.57
CA ASP A 214 -3.59 -2.14 8.84
C ASP A 214 -4.56 -1.85 7.68
N THR A 215 -4.42 -0.72 7.01
CA THR A 215 -5.23 -0.37 5.85
C THR A 215 -4.93 -1.29 4.66
N GLU A 216 -3.66 -1.56 4.39
CA GLU A 216 -3.24 -2.49 3.33
C GLU A 216 -3.73 -3.91 3.59
N ILE A 217 -3.57 -4.41 4.82
CA ILE A 217 -4.06 -5.73 5.23
C ILE A 217 -5.58 -5.82 5.07
N ASN A 218 -6.33 -4.79 5.48
CA ASN A 218 -7.78 -4.77 5.38
C ASN A 218 -8.27 -4.79 3.93
N LEU A 219 -7.62 -4.07 3.02
CA LEU A 219 -7.96 -4.09 1.60
C LEU A 219 -7.63 -5.44 0.93
N ALA A 220 -6.61 -6.15 1.43
CA ALA A 220 -6.18 -7.44 0.91
C ALA A 220 -6.94 -8.65 1.53
N ARG A 221 -7.83 -8.44 2.51
CA ARG A 221 -8.57 -9.51 3.22
C ARG A 221 -9.37 -10.41 2.28
N GLN A 222 -9.51 -11.68 2.67
CA GLN A 222 -10.41 -12.66 2.01
C GLN A 222 -11.80 -12.67 2.62
N ASP A 223 -11.92 -12.29 3.90
CA ASP A 223 -13.16 -12.36 4.63
C ASP A 223 -14.09 -11.20 4.28
N VAL A 224 -15.40 -11.44 4.41
CA VAL A 224 -16.43 -10.41 4.33
C VAL A 224 -16.30 -9.55 5.59
N GLY A 225 -15.63 -8.42 5.47
CA GLY A 225 -15.40 -7.49 6.57
C GLY A 225 -16.07 -6.14 6.31
N VAL A 226 -15.93 -5.24 7.28
CA VAL A 226 -16.43 -3.87 7.18
C VAL A 226 -15.80 -3.16 5.98
N GLU A 227 -16.61 -2.83 4.98
CA GLU A 227 -16.16 -2.08 3.81
C GLU A 227 -16.06 -0.59 4.18
N ARG A 228 -14.85 -0.04 4.10
CA ARG A 228 -14.57 1.37 4.48
C ARG A 228 -14.93 2.40 3.43
N PHE A 229 -15.17 1.97 2.19
CA PHE A 229 -15.39 2.84 1.04
C PHE A 229 -16.82 2.72 0.52
N GLY A 230 -17.41 3.85 0.14
CA GLY A 230 -18.72 3.88 -0.52
C GLY A 230 -18.63 3.37 -1.97
N SER A 231 -19.79 3.18 -2.63
CA SER A 231 -19.82 2.81 -4.05
C SER A 231 -19.78 4.07 -4.94
N THR A 232 -18.95 4.04 -6.00
CA THR A 232 -18.91 5.11 -7.02
C THR A 232 -19.47 4.62 -8.36
N SER A 233 -19.91 5.55 -9.22
CA SER A 233 -20.36 5.21 -10.57
C SER A 233 -19.26 4.56 -11.41
N ALA A 234 -18.02 5.02 -11.26
CA ALA A 234 -16.85 4.48 -11.95
C ALA A 234 -16.56 3.03 -11.53
N SER A 235 -16.57 2.73 -10.23
CA SER A 235 -16.34 1.36 -9.74
C SER A 235 -17.43 0.40 -10.21
N ARG A 236 -18.69 0.84 -10.22
CA ARG A 236 -19.80 0.04 -10.77
C ARG A 236 -19.66 -0.22 -12.26
N ALA A 237 -19.17 0.75 -13.03
CA ALA A 237 -18.93 0.59 -14.47
C ALA A 237 -17.80 -0.44 -14.73
N ILE A 238 -16.70 -0.35 -13.98
CA ILE A 238 -15.57 -1.30 -14.08
C ILE A 238 -16.01 -2.72 -13.72
N VAL A 239 -16.76 -2.90 -12.62
CA VAL A 239 -17.28 -4.23 -12.23
C VAL A 239 -18.22 -4.81 -13.30
N ARG A 240 -19.12 -3.99 -13.88
CA ARG A 240 -19.99 -4.44 -14.97
C ARG A 240 -19.20 -4.85 -16.21
N ALA A 241 -18.19 -4.08 -16.59
CA ALA A 241 -17.31 -4.42 -17.71
C ALA A 241 -16.59 -5.75 -17.46
N THR A 242 -16.05 -5.96 -16.27
CA THR A 242 -15.39 -7.20 -15.87
C THR A 242 -16.34 -8.40 -15.92
N ILE A 243 -17.58 -8.25 -15.43
CA ILE A 243 -18.59 -9.31 -15.48
C ILE A 243 -18.94 -9.64 -16.94
N ASN A 244 -19.06 -8.65 -17.81
CA ASN A 244 -19.35 -8.88 -19.23
C ASN A 244 -18.17 -9.58 -19.94
N CYS A 245 -16.93 -9.20 -19.62
CA CYS A 245 -15.74 -9.92 -20.11
C CYS A 245 -15.74 -11.38 -19.65
N ASN A 246 -16.09 -11.65 -18.38
CA ASN A 246 -16.15 -13.01 -17.87
C ASN A 246 -17.23 -13.85 -18.55
N LYS A 247 -18.41 -13.31 -18.85
CA LYS A 247 -19.46 -13.98 -19.62
C LYS A 247 -18.98 -14.36 -21.01
N ASN A 248 -18.25 -13.46 -21.69
CA ASN A 248 -17.67 -13.75 -22.99
C ASN A 248 -16.59 -14.84 -22.90
N TYR A 249 -15.75 -14.79 -21.87
CA TYR A 249 -14.75 -15.83 -21.61
C TYR A 249 -15.41 -17.21 -21.39
N GLU A 250 -16.47 -17.30 -20.60
CA GLU A 250 -17.23 -18.53 -20.36
C GLU A 250 -17.83 -19.09 -21.65
N LYS A 251 -18.26 -18.23 -22.57
CA LYS A 251 -18.84 -18.62 -23.86
C LYS A 251 -17.80 -19.29 -24.80
N TYR A 252 -16.55 -18.83 -24.74
CA TYR A 252 -15.49 -19.31 -25.65
C TYR A 252 -14.59 -20.38 -25.05
N THR A 253 -14.68 -20.62 -23.74
CA THR A 253 -13.82 -21.58 -23.06
C THR A 253 -14.50 -22.96 -22.96
N PRO A 254 -13.83 -24.07 -23.35
CA PRO A 254 -14.39 -25.42 -23.24
C PRO A 254 -14.77 -25.75 -21.78
N GLU A 255 -15.90 -26.43 -21.57
CA GLU A 255 -16.41 -26.78 -20.24
C GLU A 255 -15.42 -27.57 -19.36
N ARG A 256 -14.56 -28.39 -19.98
CA ARG A 256 -13.52 -29.14 -19.23
C ARG A 256 -12.52 -28.19 -18.56
N ILE A 257 -12.14 -27.12 -19.25
CA ILE A 257 -11.22 -26.11 -18.72
C ILE A 257 -11.92 -25.30 -17.66
N GLN A 258 -13.18 -24.91 -17.88
CA GLN A 258 -13.98 -24.18 -16.87
C GLN A 258 -14.13 -24.97 -15.58
N ARG A 259 -14.47 -26.26 -15.66
CA ARG A 259 -14.60 -27.17 -14.51
C ARG A 259 -13.25 -27.35 -13.78
N PHE A 260 -12.17 -27.51 -14.53
CA PHE A 260 -10.82 -27.58 -13.94
C PHE A 260 -10.47 -26.31 -13.16
N ILE A 261 -10.65 -25.12 -13.77
CA ILE A 261 -10.39 -23.85 -13.11
C ILE A 261 -11.29 -23.68 -11.89
N ALA A 262 -12.60 -23.91 -12.01
CA ALA A 262 -13.54 -23.80 -10.90
C ALA A 262 -13.15 -24.69 -9.71
N SER A 263 -12.67 -25.90 -9.97
CA SER A 263 -12.22 -26.83 -8.91
C SER A 263 -11.00 -26.33 -8.12
N ARG A 264 -10.19 -25.41 -8.71
CA ARG A 264 -9.00 -24.85 -8.06
C ARG A 264 -9.31 -23.68 -7.12
N PHE A 265 -10.43 -22.99 -7.37
CA PHE A 265 -10.83 -21.77 -6.65
C PHE A 265 -11.98 -22.01 -5.66
N VAL A 266 -12.09 -23.21 -5.11
CA VAL A 266 -13.08 -23.52 -4.05
C VAL A 266 -12.52 -23.07 -2.70
N PRO A 267 -13.14 -22.09 -2.01
CA PRO A 267 -12.70 -21.66 -0.68
C PRO A 267 -12.85 -22.80 0.34
N VAL A 268 -12.01 -22.82 1.35
CA VAL A 268 -12.12 -23.76 2.48
C VAL A 268 -12.83 -23.06 3.63
N ALA A 269 -14.04 -23.53 3.96
CA ALA A 269 -14.92 -22.92 4.95
C ALA A 269 -14.42 -22.96 6.41
N ASN A 270 -13.35 -23.69 6.72
CA ASN A 270 -12.87 -23.93 8.10
C ASN A 270 -11.35 -23.70 8.24
N ALA A 271 -10.83 -22.56 7.83
CA ALA A 271 -9.49 -22.20 8.22
C ALA A 271 -9.53 -21.65 9.67
N LYS A 272 -9.09 -22.45 10.63
CA LYS A 272 -8.87 -22.02 12.04
C LYS A 272 -7.78 -20.93 12.16
N ASP A 273 -7.13 -20.58 11.09
CA ASP A 273 -6.12 -19.52 11.05
C ASP A 273 -6.81 -18.17 10.88
N LYS A 274 -6.74 -17.35 11.93
CA LYS A 274 -7.26 -15.97 11.97
C LYS A 274 -6.46 -14.98 11.07
N ALA A 275 -5.62 -15.46 10.16
CA ALA A 275 -4.85 -14.61 9.26
C ALA A 275 -5.76 -14.05 8.15
N PRO A 276 -5.63 -12.75 7.80
CA PRO A 276 -6.45 -12.11 6.75
C PRO A 276 -6.29 -12.74 5.37
N PHE A 277 -5.16 -13.38 5.11
CA PHE A 277 -4.84 -14.11 3.88
C PHE A 277 -3.83 -15.24 4.16
N ASP A 278 -3.78 -16.23 3.28
CA ASP A 278 -2.93 -17.40 3.46
C ASP A 278 -1.44 -17.14 3.15
N LEU A 279 -0.57 -18.05 3.63
CA LEU A 279 0.89 -17.96 3.45
C LEU A 279 1.31 -18.01 1.97
N ILE A 280 0.55 -18.67 1.10
CA ILE A 280 0.85 -18.71 -0.33
C ILE A 280 0.68 -17.33 -0.94
N ARG A 281 -0.42 -16.65 -0.66
CA ARG A 281 -0.63 -15.28 -1.15
C ARG A 281 0.38 -14.31 -0.54
N ALA A 282 0.69 -14.45 0.75
CA ALA A 282 1.76 -13.67 1.37
C ALA A 282 3.10 -13.84 0.64
N THR A 283 3.47 -15.08 0.32
CA THR A 283 4.71 -15.35 -0.42
C THR A 283 4.70 -14.73 -1.82
N VAL A 284 3.59 -14.86 -2.56
CA VAL A 284 3.44 -14.24 -3.89
C VAL A 284 3.56 -12.73 -3.80
N ASN A 285 2.85 -12.09 -2.89
CA ASN A 285 2.88 -10.63 -2.73
C ASN A 285 4.29 -10.13 -2.44
N LEU A 286 4.97 -10.73 -1.46
CA LEU A 286 6.31 -10.32 -1.07
C LEU A 286 7.34 -10.57 -2.17
N THR A 287 7.27 -11.73 -2.82
CA THR A 287 8.21 -12.08 -3.90
C THR A 287 8.01 -11.17 -5.10
N VAL A 288 6.79 -11.03 -5.61
CA VAL A 288 6.51 -10.22 -6.81
C VAL A 288 6.81 -8.75 -6.56
N ALA A 289 6.39 -8.19 -5.41
CA ALA A 289 6.68 -6.80 -5.09
C ALA A 289 8.18 -6.54 -4.98
N SER A 290 8.92 -7.37 -4.24
CA SER A 290 10.37 -7.19 -4.11
C SER A 290 11.11 -7.31 -5.44
N LEU A 291 10.68 -8.25 -6.31
CA LEU A 291 11.23 -8.41 -7.65
C LEU A 291 11.02 -7.17 -8.52
N LEU A 292 9.79 -6.68 -8.59
CA LEU A 292 9.44 -5.52 -9.41
C LEU A 292 10.20 -4.27 -8.94
N ILE A 293 10.25 -4.04 -7.63
CA ILE A 293 10.96 -2.88 -7.06
C ILE A 293 12.46 -3.00 -7.32
N SER A 294 13.09 -4.15 -7.02
CA SER A 294 14.51 -4.34 -7.23
C SER A 294 14.90 -4.26 -8.71
N MET A 295 14.05 -4.80 -9.61
CA MET A 295 14.27 -4.70 -11.04
C MET A 295 14.22 -3.26 -11.53
N ALA A 296 13.19 -2.50 -11.12
CA ALA A 296 13.05 -1.11 -11.53
C ALA A 296 14.18 -0.24 -10.94
N THR A 297 14.56 -0.45 -9.68
CA THR A 297 15.70 0.24 -9.06
C THR A 297 17.00 -0.06 -9.80
N SER A 298 17.23 -1.32 -10.20
CA SER A 298 18.43 -1.70 -10.97
C SER A 298 18.48 -1.09 -12.37
N LEU A 299 17.32 -0.77 -12.94
CA LEU A 299 17.19 -0.10 -14.24
C LEU A 299 17.10 1.42 -14.09
N GLN A 300 17.27 1.95 -12.88
CA GLN A 300 17.14 3.38 -12.56
C GLN A 300 15.78 3.96 -12.98
N LEU A 301 14.74 3.12 -12.99
CA LEU A 301 13.38 3.55 -13.32
C LEU A 301 12.71 4.14 -12.07
N PRO A 302 12.13 5.32 -12.18
CA PRO A 302 11.39 5.92 -11.08
C PRO A 302 10.11 5.14 -10.83
N LEU A 303 9.89 4.71 -9.58
CA LEU A 303 8.65 4.10 -9.14
C LEU A 303 8.36 4.44 -7.68
N SER A 304 7.12 4.26 -7.28
CA SER A 304 6.75 4.29 -5.87
C SER A 304 6.65 2.87 -5.33
N THR A 305 7.49 2.53 -4.36
CA THR A 305 7.52 1.22 -3.70
C THR A 305 6.17 0.88 -3.06
N THR A 306 5.53 1.87 -2.42
CA THR A 306 4.20 1.74 -1.83
C THR A 306 3.14 1.40 -2.88
N TYR A 307 3.17 2.04 -4.06
CA TYR A 307 2.22 1.78 -5.13
C TYR A 307 2.37 0.38 -5.69
N VAL A 308 3.61 -0.05 -5.92
CA VAL A 308 3.90 -1.39 -6.44
C VAL A 308 3.42 -2.45 -5.46
N THR A 309 3.76 -2.33 -4.18
CA THR A 309 3.38 -3.30 -3.15
C THR A 309 1.86 -3.39 -3.00
N PHE A 310 1.20 -2.24 -2.92
CA PHE A 310 -0.25 -2.16 -2.82
C PHE A 310 -0.95 -2.77 -4.05
N MET A 311 -0.49 -2.46 -5.25
CA MET A 311 -1.10 -2.96 -6.47
C MET A 311 -0.85 -4.45 -6.71
N VAL A 312 0.29 -4.99 -6.31
CA VAL A 312 0.54 -6.44 -6.29
C VAL A 312 -0.43 -7.13 -5.34
N ALA A 313 -0.61 -6.60 -4.12
CA ALA A 313 -1.55 -7.14 -3.15
C ALA A 313 -3.01 -7.09 -3.64
N MET A 314 -3.40 -6.01 -4.32
CA MET A 314 -4.74 -5.88 -4.91
C MET A 314 -4.93 -6.85 -6.09
N GLY A 315 -3.96 -6.96 -6.99
CA GLY A 315 -4.00 -7.89 -8.11
C GLY A 315 -4.08 -9.35 -7.66
N SER A 316 -3.29 -9.74 -6.67
CA SER A 316 -3.34 -11.08 -6.08
C SER A 316 -4.67 -11.36 -5.38
N SER A 317 -5.23 -10.38 -4.69
CA SER A 317 -6.53 -10.48 -4.02
C SER A 317 -7.68 -10.65 -5.02
N LEU A 318 -7.64 -9.94 -6.14
CA LEU A 318 -8.60 -10.12 -7.24
C LEU A 318 -8.51 -11.52 -7.83
N SER A 319 -7.30 -11.97 -8.15
CA SER A 319 -7.06 -13.31 -8.72
C SER A 319 -7.52 -14.43 -7.79
N ASP A 320 -7.38 -14.24 -6.49
CA ASP A 320 -7.81 -15.19 -5.45
C ASP A 320 -9.34 -15.28 -5.29
N ARG A 321 -10.09 -14.52 -6.08
CA ARG A 321 -11.54 -14.36 -5.94
C ARG A 321 -11.97 -13.93 -4.54
N ALA A 322 -11.09 -13.21 -3.85
CA ALA A 322 -11.38 -12.63 -2.55
C ALA A 322 -12.44 -11.51 -2.63
N TRP A 323 -12.80 -11.09 -3.84
CA TRP A 323 -13.77 -10.05 -4.10
C TRP A 323 -15.11 -10.66 -4.50
N GLY A 324 -16.08 -10.65 -3.59
CA GLY A 324 -17.46 -10.91 -3.92
C GLY A 324 -18.04 -9.82 -4.83
N ARG A 325 -19.19 -10.06 -5.47
CA ARG A 325 -19.78 -9.11 -6.44
C ARG A 325 -20.02 -7.73 -5.83
N GLU A 326 -20.48 -7.66 -4.61
CA GLU A 326 -20.73 -6.41 -3.88
C GLU A 326 -19.43 -5.81 -3.36
N SER A 327 -18.60 -6.61 -2.70
CA SER A 327 -17.32 -6.13 -2.16
C SER A 327 -16.35 -5.66 -3.24
N ALA A 328 -16.43 -6.20 -4.47
CA ALA A 328 -15.63 -5.74 -5.60
C ALA A 328 -15.85 -4.27 -5.92
N VAL A 329 -17.09 -3.78 -5.85
CA VAL A 329 -17.40 -2.36 -6.10
C VAL A 329 -16.74 -1.47 -5.08
N TYR A 330 -16.82 -1.81 -3.80
CA TYR A 330 -16.22 -1.03 -2.71
C TYR A 330 -14.68 -1.07 -2.76
N ARG A 331 -14.09 -2.21 -3.05
CA ARG A 331 -12.64 -2.36 -3.16
C ARG A 331 -12.06 -1.61 -4.36
N ILE A 332 -12.73 -1.64 -5.51
CA ILE A 332 -12.34 -0.83 -6.67
C ILE A 332 -12.47 0.65 -6.34
N THR A 333 -13.52 1.07 -5.64
CA THR A 333 -13.62 2.46 -5.16
C THR A 333 -12.45 2.79 -4.24
N GLY A 334 -12.10 1.91 -3.31
CA GLY A 334 -10.94 2.07 -2.44
C GLY A 334 -9.64 2.25 -3.22
N VAL A 335 -9.38 1.39 -4.20
CA VAL A 335 -8.20 1.48 -5.08
C VAL A 335 -8.18 2.82 -5.84
N LEU A 336 -9.29 3.21 -6.46
CA LEU A 336 -9.39 4.49 -7.19
C LEU A 336 -9.19 5.69 -6.25
N THR A 337 -9.74 5.63 -5.03
CA THR A 337 -9.58 6.69 -4.02
C THR A 337 -8.12 6.80 -3.55
N VAL A 338 -7.46 5.67 -3.35
CA VAL A 338 -6.03 5.64 -2.99
C VAL A 338 -5.19 6.24 -4.13
N ILE A 339 -5.42 5.82 -5.39
CA ILE A 339 -4.71 6.37 -6.55
C ILE A 339 -4.95 7.88 -6.68
N ALA A 340 -6.19 8.34 -6.58
CA ALA A 340 -6.52 9.78 -6.61
C ALA A 340 -5.86 10.53 -5.45
N GLY A 341 -5.82 9.92 -4.25
CA GLY A 341 -5.13 10.46 -3.08
C GLY A 341 -3.63 10.65 -3.30
N TRP A 342 -2.99 9.76 -4.02
CA TRP A 342 -1.57 9.87 -4.36
C TRP A 342 -1.28 11.09 -5.24
N PHE A 343 -2.09 11.30 -6.29
CA PHE A 343 -1.95 12.49 -7.15
C PHE A 343 -2.19 13.78 -6.37
N PHE A 344 -3.23 13.79 -5.54
CA PHE A 344 -3.51 14.94 -4.69
C PHE A 344 -2.36 15.23 -3.70
N THR A 345 -1.79 14.18 -3.10
CA THR A 345 -0.64 14.32 -2.20
C THR A 345 0.59 14.88 -2.94
N ALA A 346 0.85 14.39 -4.16
CA ALA A 346 1.96 14.91 -4.97
C ALA A 346 1.77 16.40 -5.31
N LEU A 347 0.55 16.80 -5.69
CA LEU A 347 0.22 18.19 -5.97
C LEU A 347 0.41 19.10 -4.75
N VAL A 348 -0.09 18.65 -3.58
CA VAL A 348 0.07 19.37 -2.31
C VAL A 348 1.53 19.47 -1.92
N ALA A 349 2.29 18.37 -2.03
CA ALA A 349 3.72 18.36 -1.72
C ALA A 349 4.50 19.32 -2.60
N PHE A 350 4.24 19.32 -3.91
CA PHE A 350 4.84 20.25 -4.85
C PHE A 350 4.54 21.71 -4.46
N THR A 351 3.26 22.03 -4.21
CA THR A 351 2.84 23.38 -3.85
C THR A 351 3.48 23.86 -2.55
N VAL A 352 3.52 22.99 -1.53
CA VAL A 352 4.15 23.31 -0.23
C VAL A 352 5.65 23.48 -0.40
N SER A 353 6.32 22.60 -1.14
CA SER A 353 7.76 22.71 -1.40
C SER A 353 8.10 24.00 -2.14
N PHE A 354 7.30 24.38 -3.14
CA PHE A 354 7.47 25.63 -3.84
C PHE A 354 7.32 26.84 -2.91
N ALA A 355 6.28 26.88 -2.08
CA ALA A 355 6.06 27.97 -1.13
C ALA A 355 7.21 28.05 -0.11
N VAL A 356 7.67 26.91 0.42
CA VAL A 356 8.83 26.85 1.34
C VAL A 356 10.10 27.36 0.66
N ALA A 357 10.37 26.95 -0.58
CA ALA A 357 11.53 27.40 -1.34
C ALA A 357 11.54 28.93 -1.53
N VAL A 358 10.38 29.52 -1.89
CA VAL A 358 10.22 30.97 -2.02
C VAL A 358 10.47 31.69 -0.69
N LEU A 359 9.91 31.17 0.41
CA LEU A 359 10.12 31.75 1.74
C LEU A 359 11.57 31.69 2.18
N LEU A 360 12.27 30.57 1.91
CA LEU A 360 13.68 30.41 2.23
C LEU A 360 14.54 31.38 1.43
N MET A 361 14.21 31.59 0.17
CA MET A 361 14.92 32.51 -0.71
C MET A 361 14.80 33.98 -0.25
N TRP A 362 13.60 34.39 0.20
CA TRP A 362 13.39 35.79 0.66
C TRP A 362 13.84 36.02 2.09
N GLY A 363 13.64 35.05 2.98
CA GLY A 363 13.87 35.20 4.42
C GLY A 363 15.23 34.71 4.92
N GLY A 364 16.05 34.06 4.06
CA GLY A 364 17.34 33.54 4.42
C GLY A 364 17.37 32.73 5.73
N VAL A 365 18.35 32.99 6.57
CA VAL A 365 18.56 32.27 7.85
C VAL A 365 17.36 32.39 8.81
N PHE A 366 16.67 33.53 8.81
CA PHE A 366 15.49 33.73 9.66
C PHE A 366 14.31 32.84 9.22
N ALA A 367 14.13 32.67 7.93
CA ALA A 367 13.11 31.75 7.40
C ALA A 367 13.46 30.30 7.74
N VAL A 368 14.72 29.88 7.66
CA VAL A 368 15.16 28.53 8.08
C VAL A 368 14.80 28.28 9.54
N ALA A 369 15.15 29.21 10.45
CA ALA A 369 14.85 29.07 11.87
C ALA A 369 13.33 29.01 12.13
N GLY A 370 12.55 29.92 11.54
CA GLY A 370 11.10 29.97 11.69
C GLY A 370 10.40 28.72 11.16
N LEU A 371 10.78 28.24 9.98
CA LEU A 371 10.21 27.03 9.37
C LEU A 371 10.60 25.78 10.15
N SER A 372 11.81 25.71 10.72
CA SER A 372 12.24 24.59 11.58
C SER A 372 11.38 24.50 12.85
N VAL A 373 11.14 25.63 13.51
CA VAL A 373 10.27 25.70 14.70
C VAL A 373 8.84 25.31 14.33
N LEU A 374 8.32 25.83 13.21
CA LEU A 374 6.99 25.48 12.72
C LEU A 374 6.86 23.98 12.42
N CYS A 375 7.86 23.40 11.79
CA CYS A 375 7.90 21.97 11.49
C CYS A 375 7.85 21.13 12.78
N CYS A 376 8.69 21.44 13.77
CA CYS A 376 8.67 20.78 15.08
C CYS A 376 7.31 20.91 15.77
N TYR A 377 6.72 22.11 15.75
CA TYR A 377 5.39 22.34 16.33
C TYR A 377 4.30 21.48 15.64
N LEU A 378 4.28 21.47 14.30
CA LEU A 378 3.33 20.69 13.52
C LEU A 378 3.49 19.18 13.76
N MET A 379 4.71 18.67 13.86
CA MET A 379 4.99 17.27 14.18
C MET A 379 4.43 16.88 15.55
N ILE A 380 4.69 17.69 16.60
CA ILE A 380 4.20 17.45 17.94
C ILE A 380 2.65 17.50 17.98
N ARG A 381 2.06 18.51 17.35
CA ARG A 381 0.60 18.67 17.26
C ARG A 381 -0.07 17.49 16.55
N SER A 382 0.49 17.08 15.41
CA SER A 382 -0.01 15.95 14.61
C SER A 382 0.07 14.63 15.39
N THR A 383 1.16 14.38 16.11
CA THR A 383 1.32 13.19 16.94
C THR A 383 0.33 13.17 18.12
N LYS A 384 0.14 14.32 18.79
CA LYS A 384 -0.87 14.45 19.85
C LYS A 384 -2.29 14.20 19.32
N ALA A 385 -2.64 14.75 18.15
CA ALA A 385 -3.95 14.56 17.54
C ALA A 385 -4.20 13.08 17.20
N HIS A 386 -3.22 12.40 16.61
CA HIS A 386 -3.30 10.98 16.28
C HIS A 386 -3.45 10.10 17.54
N ASN A 387 -2.66 10.35 18.57
CA ASN A 387 -2.76 9.61 19.83
C ASN A 387 -4.11 9.82 20.52
N ARG A 388 -4.71 11.02 20.43
CA ARG A 388 -6.07 11.26 20.93
C ARG A 388 -7.13 10.48 20.17
N LYS A 389 -6.97 10.38 18.84
CA LYS A 389 -7.87 9.57 18.00
C LYS A 389 -7.80 8.10 18.38
N LEU A 390 -6.59 7.54 18.50
CA LEU A 390 -6.39 6.14 18.93
C LEU A 390 -6.96 5.85 20.32
N LYS A 391 -6.82 6.77 21.27
CA LYS A 391 -7.42 6.63 22.62
C LYS A 391 -8.94 6.56 22.54
N ARG A 392 -9.57 7.47 21.76
CA ARG A 392 -11.04 7.45 21.56
C ARG A 392 -11.55 6.17 20.91
N GLU A 393 -10.80 5.65 19.93
CA GLU A 393 -11.14 4.38 19.27
C GLU A 393 -10.99 3.20 20.24
N ALA A 394 -9.93 3.18 21.07
CA ALA A 394 -9.73 2.17 22.10
C ALA A 394 -10.79 2.24 23.20
N GLU A 395 -11.19 3.43 23.65
CA GLU A 395 -12.27 3.65 24.62
C GLU A 395 -13.61 3.13 24.06
N LYS A 396 -13.95 3.45 22.82
CA LYS A 396 -15.14 2.91 22.15
C LYS A 396 -15.12 1.38 22.06
N GLN A 397 -13.96 0.78 21.73
CA GLN A 397 -13.83 -0.68 21.69
C GLN A 397 -13.90 -1.31 23.08
N ALA A 398 -13.39 -0.65 24.11
CA ALA A 398 -13.49 -1.12 25.50
C ALA A 398 -14.93 -1.04 26.02
N GLU A 399 -15.67 0.02 25.70
CA GLU A 399 -17.11 0.12 25.98
C GLU A 399 -17.90 -1.00 25.29
N HIS A 400 -17.56 -1.32 24.04
CA HIS A 400 -18.19 -2.45 23.32
C HIS A 400 -17.90 -3.81 23.99
N LYS A 401 -16.68 -4.03 24.49
CA LYS A 401 -16.30 -5.28 25.16
C LYS A 401 -16.87 -5.43 26.57
N ALA A 402 -17.15 -4.33 27.27
CA ALA A 402 -17.67 -4.35 28.64
C ALA A 402 -19.16 -4.74 28.74
N VAL A 403 -19.85 -4.85 27.59
CA VAL A 403 -21.30 -5.12 27.53
C VAL A 403 -21.54 -6.51 26.92
N THR A 404 -20.95 -7.54 27.52
CA THR A 404 -21.11 -8.94 27.03
C THR A 404 -22.14 -9.74 27.87
N ASP A 405 -23.12 -9.08 28.46
CA ASP A 405 -24.20 -9.75 29.18
C ASP A 405 -25.43 -9.91 28.27
N GLU A 406 -25.96 -11.13 28.15
CA GLU A 406 -26.95 -11.57 27.17
C GLU A 406 -28.23 -10.71 27.14
N SER A 407 -28.80 -10.40 28.31
CA SER A 407 -29.98 -9.54 28.43
C SER A 407 -29.71 -8.07 28.01
N SER A 408 -28.49 -7.62 28.18
CA SER A 408 -28.03 -6.28 27.86
C SER A 408 -27.92 -6.01 26.36
N ILE A 409 -27.60 -7.02 25.53
CA ILE A 409 -27.41 -6.85 24.08
C ILE A 409 -28.74 -6.63 23.37
N VAL A 410 -29.78 -7.43 23.71
CA VAL A 410 -31.12 -7.29 23.12
C VAL A 410 -31.77 -5.96 23.54
N ASP A 411 -31.75 -5.63 24.84
CA ASP A 411 -32.31 -4.39 25.35
C ASP A 411 -31.61 -3.14 24.80
N ARG A 412 -30.32 -3.22 24.62
CA ARG A 412 -29.53 -2.16 23.98
C ARG A 412 -29.90 -2.01 22.51
N SER A 413 -30.01 -3.11 21.77
CA SER A 413 -30.38 -3.08 20.34
C SER A 413 -31.77 -2.49 20.13
N VAL A 414 -32.76 -2.88 20.96
CA VAL A 414 -34.12 -2.32 20.94
C VAL A 414 -34.09 -0.82 21.24
N ARG A 415 -33.31 -0.41 22.24
CA ARG A 415 -33.18 1.02 22.61
C ARG A 415 -32.56 1.85 21.51
N GLU A 416 -31.48 1.36 20.90
CA GLU A 416 -30.78 2.04 19.81
C GLU A 416 -31.63 2.14 18.54
N ILE A 417 -32.41 1.10 18.20
CA ILE A 417 -33.38 1.14 17.09
C ILE A 417 -34.46 2.17 17.38
N THR A 418 -35.00 2.18 18.61
CA THR A 418 -36.00 3.16 19.00
C THR A 418 -35.48 4.60 18.88
N GLU A 419 -34.24 4.84 19.30
CA GLU A 419 -33.59 6.15 19.13
C GLU A 419 -33.38 6.51 17.65
N MET A 420 -32.94 5.57 16.81
CA MET A 420 -32.81 5.80 15.37
C MET A 420 -34.14 6.11 14.70
N MET A 421 -35.19 5.34 15.02
CA MET A 421 -36.54 5.57 14.48
C MET A 421 -37.11 6.93 14.90
N ASN A 422 -36.88 7.34 16.15
CA ASN A 422 -37.26 8.68 16.60
C ASN A 422 -36.52 9.79 15.85
N LYS A 423 -35.21 9.60 15.59
CA LYS A 423 -34.43 10.54 14.76
C LYS A 423 -34.92 10.59 13.32
N VAL A 424 -35.20 9.44 12.69
CA VAL A 424 -35.79 9.38 11.34
C VAL A 424 -37.12 10.17 11.30
N THR A 425 -38.00 9.92 12.27
CA THR A 425 -39.29 10.61 12.35
C THR A 425 -39.11 12.12 12.53
N THR A 426 -38.14 12.54 13.34
CA THR A 426 -37.83 13.95 13.52
C THR A 426 -37.31 14.60 12.25
N ILE A 427 -36.35 13.95 11.57
CA ILE A 427 -35.78 14.44 10.30
C ILE A 427 -36.88 14.54 9.24
N TYR A 428 -37.76 13.53 9.14
CA TYR A 428 -38.87 13.52 8.23
C TYR A 428 -39.84 14.69 8.47
N ASN A 429 -40.29 14.87 9.72
CA ASN A 429 -41.18 15.96 10.08
C ASN A 429 -40.57 17.34 9.85
N GLN A 430 -39.31 17.53 10.24
CA GLN A 430 -38.58 18.79 10.03
C GLN A 430 -38.34 19.07 8.53
N THR A 431 -38.12 18.03 7.75
CA THR A 431 -38.00 18.17 6.26
C THR A 431 -39.33 18.63 5.64
N LEU A 432 -40.47 18.06 6.08
CA LEU A 432 -41.77 18.51 5.63
C LEU A 432 -42.03 19.98 6.01
N ILE A 433 -41.75 20.34 7.28
CA ILE A 433 -41.90 21.74 7.75
C ILE A 433 -41.00 22.68 6.91
N GLY A 434 -39.75 22.31 6.68
CA GLY A 434 -38.81 23.08 5.88
C GLY A 434 -39.25 23.22 4.41
N LEU A 435 -39.88 22.18 3.86
CA LEU A 435 -40.40 22.19 2.51
C LEU A 435 -41.62 23.12 2.38
N PHE A 436 -42.57 23.03 3.30
CA PHE A 436 -43.78 23.86 3.30
C PHE A 436 -43.47 25.34 3.59
N ASN A 437 -42.44 25.63 4.38
CA ASN A 437 -42.01 26.97 4.70
C ASN A 437 -40.92 27.51 3.76
N GLU A 438 -40.51 26.76 2.75
CA GLU A 438 -39.41 27.09 1.82
C GLU A 438 -38.09 27.44 2.53
N ASP A 439 -37.89 26.91 3.75
CA ASP A 439 -36.68 27.15 4.55
C ASP A 439 -35.49 26.30 4.09
N ARG A 440 -34.69 26.90 3.19
CA ARG A 440 -33.48 26.25 2.66
C ARG A 440 -32.43 25.94 3.71
N LYS A 441 -32.36 26.70 4.82
CA LYS A 441 -31.41 26.47 5.91
C LYS A 441 -31.76 25.19 6.68
N LEU A 442 -33.05 25.05 7.02
CA LEU A 442 -33.58 23.89 7.70
C LEU A 442 -33.40 22.62 6.84
N LEU A 443 -33.75 22.68 5.55
CA LEU A 443 -33.59 21.59 4.61
C LEU A 443 -32.12 21.16 4.48
N LYS A 444 -31.19 22.10 4.41
CA LYS A 444 -29.75 21.78 4.37
C LYS A 444 -29.25 21.11 5.67
N ASN A 445 -29.78 21.50 6.83
CA ASN A 445 -29.47 20.84 8.09
C ASN A 445 -30.04 19.42 8.14
N MET A 446 -31.26 19.21 7.66
CA MET A 446 -31.88 17.88 7.61
C MET A 446 -31.11 16.92 6.70
N VAL A 447 -30.59 17.38 5.59
CA VAL A 447 -29.70 16.57 4.72
C VAL A 447 -28.46 16.14 5.49
N ARG A 448 -27.81 17.04 6.24
CA ARG A 448 -26.63 16.69 7.04
C ARG A 448 -26.95 15.71 8.16
N GLU A 449 -28.07 15.90 8.85
CA GLU A 449 -28.51 14.98 9.90
C GLU A 449 -28.89 13.61 9.36
N SER A 450 -29.54 13.57 8.19
CA SER A 450 -29.84 12.31 7.48
C SER A 450 -28.57 11.59 7.06
N GLU A 451 -27.58 12.30 6.57
CA GLU A 451 -26.28 11.75 6.18
C GLU A 451 -25.51 11.20 7.40
N ALA A 452 -25.55 11.93 8.53
CA ALA A 452 -24.97 11.46 9.79
C ALA A 452 -25.68 10.21 10.34
N LEU A 453 -27.01 10.18 10.26
CA LEU A 453 -27.81 9.04 10.68
C LEU A 453 -27.55 7.80 9.78
N TYR A 454 -27.42 8.01 8.48
CA TYR A 454 -27.05 6.96 7.54
C TYR A 454 -25.67 6.35 7.86
N GLN A 455 -24.69 7.17 8.22
CA GLN A 455 -23.37 6.67 8.62
C GLN A 455 -23.45 5.82 9.89
N VAL A 456 -24.21 6.26 10.89
CA VAL A 456 -24.42 5.49 12.11
C VAL A 456 -25.10 4.15 11.82
N ALA A 457 -26.16 4.14 10.99
CA ALA A 457 -26.84 2.91 10.60
C ALA A 457 -25.94 1.97 9.79
N HIS A 458 -25.10 2.54 8.93
CA HIS A 458 -24.13 1.80 8.13
C HIS A 458 -23.02 1.17 9.00
N GLU A 459 -22.46 1.92 9.94
CA GLU A 459 -21.50 1.39 10.92
C GLU A 459 -22.11 0.25 11.73
N ARG A 460 -23.37 0.41 12.16
CA ARG A 460 -24.11 -0.59 12.93
C ARG A 460 -24.30 -1.90 12.15
N LYS A 461 -24.71 -1.83 10.90
CA LYS A 461 -24.84 -3.01 10.03
C LYS A 461 -23.55 -3.84 9.99
N HIS A 462 -22.39 -3.20 10.09
CA HIS A 462 -21.09 -3.85 10.07
C HIS A 462 -20.67 -4.43 11.44
N GLU A 463 -21.25 -3.94 12.53
CA GLU A 463 -21.03 -4.47 13.89
C GLU A 463 -21.86 -5.72 14.18
N VAL A 464 -22.92 -5.95 13.42
CA VAL A 464 -23.82 -7.09 13.59
C VAL A 464 -23.09 -8.43 13.41
N LEU A 465 -22.27 -8.55 12.38
CA LEU A 465 -21.60 -9.81 12.05
C LEU A 465 -20.58 -10.26 13.11
N PRO A 466 -19.67 -9.42 13.61
CA PRO A 466 -18.79 -9.77 14.73
C PRO A 466 -19.54 -10.14 16.01
N THR A 467 -20.60 -9.40 16.34
CA THR A 467 -21.43 -9.67 17.52
C THR A 467 -22.18 -11.00 17.40
N LEU A 468 -22.67 -11.33 16.20
CA LEU A 468 -23.27 -12.60 15.89
C LEU A 468 -22.32 -13.78 16.04
N LEU A 469 -21.08 -13.65 15.57
CA LEU A 469 -20.07 -14.70 15.68
C LEU A 469 -19.70 -14.95 17.14
N GLU A 470 -19.67 -13.92 17.97
CA GLU A 470 -19.42 -14.02 19.40
C GLU A 470 -20.60 -14.63 20.15
N LEU A 471 -21.85 -14.30 19.78
CA LEU A 471 -23.07 -14.88 20.32
C LEU A 471 -23.28 -16.34 19.88
N GLN A 472 -22.91 -16.70 18.65
CA GLN A 472 -23.12 -18.04 18.08
C GLN A 472 -22.25 -19.11 18.77
N GLU A 473 -21.13 -18.74 19.37
CA GLU A 473 -20.32 -19.66 20.18
C GLU A 473 -20.97 -19.99 21.53
N ASN A 474 -21.77 -19.08 22.10
CA ASN A 474 -22.29 -19.18 23.46
C ASN A 474 -23.83 -19.27 23.54
N TYR A 475 -24.59 -18.62 22.63
CA TYR A 475 -26.04 -18.48 22.74
C TYR A 475 -26.73 -18.43 21.36
N VAL A 476 -27.10 -19.59 20.83
CA VAL A 476 -27.70 -19.73 19.46
C VAL A 476 -29.05 -19.00 19.34
N GLU A 477 -29.88 -19.03 20.38
CA GLU A 477 -31.21 -18.40 20.36
C GLU A 477 -31.13 -16.89 20.34
N THR A 478 -30.29 -16.32 21.18
CA THR A 478 -30.06 -14.85 21.27
C THR A 478 -29.47 -14.29 19.98
N GLY A 479 -28.60 -15.05 19.32
CA GLY A 479 -28.06 -14.70 18.00
C GLY A 479 -29.14 -14.60 16.92
N HIS A 480 -30.14 -15.48 16.97
CA HIS A 480 -31.26 -15.46 16.03
C HIS A 480 -32.16 -14.22 16.19
N TYR A 481 -32.49 -13.87 17.43
CA TYR A 481 -33.23 -12.63 17.75
C TYR A 481 -32.44 -11.37 17.36
N TYR A 482 -31.14 -11.37 17.63
CA TYR A 482 -30.27 -10.24 17.27
C TYR A 482 -30.25 -9.96 15.76
N VAL A 483 -30.22 -11.02 14.91
CA VAL A 483 -30.32 -10.88 13.45
C VAL A 483 -31.66 -10.30 13.01
N GLN A 484 -32.75 -10.69 13.68
CA GLN A 484 -34.11 -10.20 13.33
C GLN A 484 -34.27 -8.72 13.71
N ILE A 485 -33.55 -8.25 14.71
CA ILE A 485 -33.64 -6.87 15.20
C ILE A 485 -32.68 -5.93 14.44
N ALA A 486 -31.52 -6.40 14.03
CA ALA A 486 -30.47 -5.63 13.37
C ALA A 486 -30.60 -5.57 11.85
#